data_0ae0a1bcaf860b53e3bc91a2f3870da8
#
_entry.id   0ae0a1bcaf860b53e3bc91a2f3870da8
#
_cell.length_a   1.000
_cell.length_b   1.000
_cell.length_c   1.000
_cell.angle_alpha   90.00
_cell.angle_beta   90.00
_cell.angle_gamma   90.00
#
_symmetry.space_group_name_H-M   'P 1'
#
loop_
_entity.id
_entity.type
_entity.pdbx_description
1 polymer ?
#
loop_
_entity_poly.entity_id
_entity_poly.type
_entity_poly.pdbx_seq_one_letter_code
_entity_poly.pdbx_strand_id
1 'polypeptide(L)'
;MKKTSITIDVTLDENHVPEKLSWSATDGGIDQQETHAIFLSTWDKETQESARIDLWTKRMPVDQMRVFVHQTLVGIRSSYMKATQDVEMGEAFQQFCDYFSSEHNLGKAQKTKD
;
A
#
# COMPACT_ATOMS: atom_id res chain seq x y z
N MET A 1 20.50 16.97 14.70
CA MET A 1 19.80 15.93 13.96
C MET A 1 18.31 15.94 14.32
N LYS A 2 17.47 15.94 13.30
CA LYS A 2 16.04 16.01 13.51
C LYS A 2 15.43 14.61 13.48
N LYS A 3 14.51 14.34 14.40
CA LYS A 3 13.79 13.07 14.41
C LYS A 3 12.34 13.30 14.07
N THR A 4 11.76 12.36 13.35
CA THR A 4 10.34 12.41 13.05
C THR A 4 9.76 11.01 13.24
N SER A 5 8.44 10.92 13.29
CA SER A 5 7.78 9.66 13.61
C SER A 5 6.62 9.40 12.68
N ILE A 6 6.41 8.11 12.41
CA ILE A 6 5.22 7.62 11.73
C ILE A 6 4.55 6.68 12.71
N THR A 7 3.29 6.93 13.02
CA THR A 7 2.56 6.16 14.01
C THR A 7 1.33 5.54 13.37
N ILE A 8 1.12 4.27 13.65
CA ILE A 8 -0.05 3.55 13.15
C ILE A 8 -0.83 3.05 14.36
N ASP A 9 -2.10 3.41 14.43
CA ASP A 9 -2.97 3.00 15.52
C ASP A 9 -4.00 2.02 14.98
N VAL A 10 -4.13 0.88 15.65
CA VAL A 10 -5.03 -0.19 15.24
C VAL A 10 -6.01 -0.45 16.37
N THR A 11 -7.29 -0.31 16.08
CA THR A 11 -8.34 -0.66 17.04
C THR A 11 -8.91 -2.00 16.63
N LEU A 12 -8.90 -2.96 17.57
CA LEU A 12 -9.39 -4.29 17.29
C LEU A 12 -10.77 -4.48 17.91
N ASP A 13 -11.58 -5.32 17.30
CA ASP A 13 -12.86 -5.68 17.87
C ASP A 13 -12.68 -6.85 18.85
N GLU A 14 -13.78 -7.39 19.35
CA GLU A 14 -13.75 -8.46 20.36
C GLU A 14 -13.02 -9.69 19.86
N ASN A 15 -13.00 -9.89 18.54
CA ASN A 15 -12.35 -11.06 17.94
C ASN A 15 -10.95 -10.75 17.43
N HIS A 16 -10.40 -9.60 17.85
CA HIS A 16 -9.06 -9.16 17.45
C HIS A 16 -8.94 -8.91 15.94
N VAL A 17 -10.05 -8.53 15.33
CA VAL A 17 -10.05 -8.15 13.92
C VAL A 17 -9.98 -6.62 13.84
N PRO A 18 -9.18 -6.06 12.94
CA PRO A 18 -9.10 -4.60 12.84
C PRO A 18 -10.44 -3.97 12.52
N GLU A 19 -10.85 -3.06 13.37
CA GLU A 19 -12.11 -2.33 13.20
C GLU A 19 -11.86 -0.92 12.72
N LYS A 20 -10.75 -0.32 13.15
CA LYS A 20 -10.40 1.03 12.75
C LYS A 20 -8.89 1.15 12.66
N LEU A 21 -8.43 1.81 11.61
CA LEU A 21 -7.01 2.09 11.40
C LEU A 21 -6.84 3.59 11.21
N SER A 22 -5.83 4.15 11.85
CA SER A 22 -5.48 5.55 11.60
C SER A 22 -3.97 5.69 11.65
N TRP A 23 -3.44 6.74 11.03
CA TRP A 23 -2.01 6.92 11.03
C TRP A 23 -1.65 8.39 11.01
N SER A 24 -0.44 8.67 11.46
CA SER A 24 0.08 10.02 11.57
C SER A 24 1.52 10.03 11.09
N ALA A 25 1.89 11.11 10.43
CA ALA A 25 3.27 11.34 10.01
C ALA A 25 3.55 12.82 10.25
N THR A 26 4.32 13.10 11.28
CA THR A 26 4.51 14.46 11.75
C THR A 26 5.04 15.38 10.65
N ASP A 27 6.09 14.95 9.97
CA ASP A 27 6.68 15.77 8.90
C ASP A 27 5.86 15.79 7.63
N GLY A 28 4.97 14.82 7.47
CA GLY A 28 4.13 14.75 6.28
C GLY A 28 2.83 15.52 6.41
N GLY A 29 2.58 16.13 7.54
CA GLY A 29 1.34 16.85 7.75
C GLY A 29 0.13 15.95 7.87
N ILE A 30 0.34 14.68 8.19
CA ILE A 30 -0.75 13.72 8.36
C ILE A 30 -1.00 13.51 9.83
N ASP A 31 -2.25 13.73 10.26
CA ASP A 31 -2.58 13.67 11.67
C ASP A 31 -3.81 12.79 11.86
N GLN A 32 -3.61 11.60 12.38
CA GLN A 32 -4.69 10.65 12.70
C GLN A 32 -5.67 10.48 11.55
N GLN A 33 -5.11 10.26 10.38
CA GLN A 33 -5.93 10.04 9.19
C GLN A 33 -6.47 8.62 9.22
N GLU A 34 -7.79 8.49 9.14
CA GLU A 34 -8.40 7.18 9.14
C GLU A 34 -8.21 6.53 7.76
N THR A 35 -7.89 5.24 7.77
CA THR A 35 -7.69 4.50 6.53
C THR A 35 -8.27 3.11 6.71
N HIS A 36 -8.57 2.42 5.62
CA HIS A 36 -9.17 1.10 5.68
C HIS A 36 -8.16 -0.03 5.48
N ALA A 37 -6.96 0.29 5.03
CA ALA A 37 -5.94 -0.74 4.81
C ALA A 37 -4.56 -0.12 4.91
N ILE A 38 -3.61 -0.92 5.39
CA ILE A 38 -2.21 -0.53 5.49
C ILE A 38 -1.35 -1.74 5.15
N PHE A 39 -0.41 -1.56 4.23
CA PHE A 39 0.62 -2.54 3.97
C PHE A 39 1.93 -1.95 4.46
N LEU A 40 2.56 -2.61 5.42
CA LEU A 40 3.83 -2.16 5.97
C LEU A 40 4.87 -3.24 5.76
N SER A 41 5.97 -2.89 5.14
CA SER A 41 7.05 -3.82 4.86
C SER A 41 8.37 -3.19 5.27
N THR A 42 9.18 -3.94 6.00
CA THR A 42 10.48 -3.46 6.44
C THR A 42 11.57 -4.44 6.03
N TRP A 43 12.79 -3.95 5.98
CA TRP A 43 13.95 -4.79 5.66
C TRP A 43 14.83 -4.88 6.89
N ASP A 44 15.03 -6.10 7.40
CA ASP A 44 15.89 -6.30 8.55
C ASP A 44 17.32 -6.42 8.05
N LYS A 45 18.17 -5.51 8.51
CA LYS A 45 19.53 -5.42 7.98
C LYS A 45 20.43 -6.58 8.45
N GLU A 46 20.06 -7.25 9.53
CA GLU A 46 20.88 -8.34 10.03
C GLU A 46 20.49 -9.68 9.48
N THR A 47 19.19 -9.99 9.49
CA THR A 47 18.72 -11.27 8.95
C THR A 47 18.60 -11.23 7.44
N GLN A 48 18.56 -10.02 6.86
CA GLN A 48 18.37 -9.83 5.41
C GLN A 48 17.07 -10.47 4.96
N GLU A 49 16.03 -10.21 5.75
CA GLU A 49 14.68 -10.67 5.44
C GLU A 49 13.73 -9.51 5.61
N SER A 50 12.65 -9.56 4.87
CA SER A 50 11.61 -8.57 5.02
C SER A 50 10.59 -9.05 6.07
N ALA A 51 10.00 -8.11 6.77
CA ALA A 51 8.90 -8.35 7.69
C ALA A 51 7.73 -7.51 7.23
N ARG A 52 6.53 -8.08 7.28
CA ARG A 52 5.35 -7.40 6.79
C ARG A 52 4.22 -7.48 7.79
N ILE A 53 3.46 -6.40 7.82
CA ILE A 53 2.19 -6.36 8.53
C ILE A 53 1.19 -5.81 7.54
N ASP A 54 0.21 -6.63 7.18
CA ASP A 54 -0.85 -6.24 6.26
C ASP A 54 -2.14 -6.21 7.04
N LEU A 55 -2.77 -5.05 7.07
CA LEU A 55 -3.98 -4.83 7.85
C LEU A 55 -5.07 -4.27 6.96
N TRP A 56 -6.31 -4.73 7.16
CA TRP A 56 -7.46 -4.09 6.56
C TRP A 56 -8.65 -4.29 7.47
N THR A 57 -9.59 -3.33 7.41
CA THR A 57 -10.77 -3.39 8.26
C THR A 57 -11.91 -4.07 7.52
N LYS A 58 -12.95 -4.42 8.26
CA LYS A 58 -14.14 -5.02 7.66
C LYS A 58 -14.80 -4.09 6.66
N ARG A 59 -14.46 -2.81 6.71
CA ARG A 59 -15.09 -1.81 5.84
C ARG A 59 -14.40 -1.69 4.49
N MET A 60 -13.34 -2.44 4.27
CA MET A 60 -12.60 -2.40 3.00
C MET A 60 -13.25 -3.35 2.01
N PRO A 61 -13.97 -2.84 0.99
CA PRO A 61 -14.57 -3.72 -0.01
C PRO A 61 -13.51 -4.36 -0.89
N VAL A 62 -13.81 -5.52 -1.43
CA VAL A 62 -12.86 -6.26 -2.25
C VAL A 62 -12.45 -5.46 -3.49
N ASP A 63 -13.39 -4.76 -4.12
CA ASP A 63 -13.04 -3.97 -5.31
C ASP A 63 -12.08 -2.84 -4.96
N GLN A 64 -12.22 -2.24 -3.78
CA GLN A 64 -11.27 -1.21 -3.36
C GLN A 64 -9.92 -1.81 -2.99
N MET A 65 -9.92 -3.02 -2.43
CA MET A 65 -8.67 -3.70 -2.14
C MET A 65 -7.88 -3.94 -3.43
N ARG A 66 -8.57 -4.30 -4.52
CA ARG A 66 -7.89 -4.48 -5.79
C ARG A 66 -7.25 -3.19 -6.30
N VAL A 67 -7.93 -2.07 -6.13
CA VAL A 67 -7.37 -0.78 -6.51
C VAL A 67 -6.14 -0.47 -5.65
N PHE A 68 -6.26 -0.72 -4.35
CA PHE A 68 -5.15 -0.47 -3.43
C PHE A 68 -3.93 -1.32 -3.80
N VAL A 69 -4.14 -2.60 -4.09
CA VAL A 69 -3.04 -3.48 -4.48
C VAL A 69 -2.40 -2.99 -5.78
N HIS A 70 -3.21 -2.61 -6.75
CA HIS A 70 -2.67 -2.11 -8.02
C HIS A 70 -1.82 -0.87 -7.80
N GLN A 71 -2.33 0.10 -7.03
CA GLN A 71 -1.57 1.32 -6.79
C GLN A 71 -0.30 1.05 -5.99
N THR A 72 -0.35 0.06 -5.10
CA THR A 72 0.84 -0.33 -4.34
C THR A 72 1.89 -0.93 -5.26
N LEU A 73 1.47 -1.78 -6.20
CA LEU A 73 2.40 -2.36 -7.17
C LEU A 73 3.06 -1.28 -8.03
N VAL A 74 2.27 -0.29 -8.47
CA VAL A 74 2.82 0.82 -9.25
C VAL A 74 3.85 1.58 -8.41
N GLY A 75 3.56 1.80 -7.13
CA GLY A 75 4.49 2.48 -6.24
C GLY A 75 5.77 1.68 -6.02
N ILE A 76 5.65 0.36 -5.89
CA ILE A 76 6.81 -0.50 -5.72
C ILE A 76 7.69 -0.44 -6.97
N ARG A 77 7.07 -0.47 -8.15
CA ARG A 77 7.82 -0.35 -9.39
C ARG A 77 8.61 0.96 -9.43
N SER A 78 7.95 2.05 -9.04
CA SER A 78 8.60 3.35 -9.04
C SER A 78 9.82 3.36 -8.13
N SER A 79 9.68 2.80 -6.93
CA SER A 79 10.80 2.73 -5.98
C SER A 79 11.92 1.85 -6.51
N TYR A 80 11.56 0.71 -7.11
CA TYR A 80 12.55 -0.20 -7.68
C TYR A 80 13.36 0.48 -8.78
N MET A 81 12.67 1.21 -9.66
CA MET A 81 13.35 1.90 -10.75
C MET A 81 14.30 2.97 -10.25
N LYS A 82 13.89 3.71 -9.22
CA LYS A 82 14.76 4.71 -8.64
C LYS A 82 16.00 4.10 -8.03
N ALA A 83 15.87 2.92 -7.44
CA ALA A 83 16.98 2.27 -6.76
C ALA A 83 17.92 1.56 -7.72
N THR A 84 17.40 0.99 -8.81
CA THR A 84 18.19 0.09 -9.64
C THR A 84 18.41 0.57 -11.07
N GLN A 85 17.50 1.38 -11.59
CA GLN A 85 17.53 1.81 -12.99
C GLN A 85 17.52 0.61 -13.96
N ASP A 86 16.92 -0.50 -13.52
CA ASP A 86 16.81 -1.72 -14.28
C ASP A 86 15.62 -1.60 -15.22
N VAL A 87 15.85 -1.08 -16.42
CA VAL A 87 14.79 -0.80 -17.37
C VAL A 87 14.03 -2.05 -17.78
N GLU A 88 14.76 -3.14 -18.01
CA GLU A 88 14.15 -4.36 -18.46
C GLU A 88 13.15 -4.92 -17.44
N MET A 89 13.57 -4.97 -16.19
CA MET A 89 12.66 -5.42 -15.13
C MET A 89 11.54 -4.42 -14.90
N GLY A 90 11.85 -3.13 -15.02
CA GLY A 90 10.83 -2.10 -14.89
C GLY A 90 9.73 -2.24 -15.91
N GLU A 91 10.07 -2.64 -17.14
CA GLU A 91 9.07 -2.86 -18.17
C GLU A 91 8.23 -4.10 -17.88
N ALA A 92 8.85 -5.15 -17.36
CA ALA A 92 8.10 -6.34 -16.98
C ALA A 92 7.12 -6.02 -15.85
N PHE A 93 7.57 -5.21 -14.90
CA PHE A 93 6.72 -4.75 -13.81
C PHE A 93 5.53 -3.96 -14.36
N GLN A 94 5.80 -3.07 -15.32
CA GLN A 94 4.76 -2.25 -15.91
C GLN A 94 3.74 -3.12 -16.64
N GLN A 95 4.22 -4.12 -17.35
CA GLN A 95 3.33 -5.04 -18.06
C GLN A 95 2.40 -5.77 -17.09
N PHE A 96 2.93 -6.18 -15.95
CA PHE A 96 2.09 -6.84 -14.97
C PHE A 96 1.07 -5.86 -14.38
N CYS A 97 1.49 -4.64 -14.08
CA CYS A 97 0.56 -3.64 -13.57
C CYS A 97 -0.56 -3.35 -14.56
N ASP A 98 -0.21 -3.29 -15.85
CA ASP A 98 -1.20 -3.06 -16.89
C ASP A 98 -2.16 -4.24 -17.01
N TYR A 99 -1.62 -5.44 -16.94
CA TYR A 99 -2.44 -6.65 -16.97
C TYR A 99 -3.40 -6.67 -15.78
N PHE A 100 -2.88 -6.36 -14.60
CA PHE A 100 -3.70 -6.35 -13.39
C PHE A 100 -4.85 -5.35 -13.53
N SER A 101 -4.53 -4.15 -13.99
CA SER A 101 -5.53 -3.12 -14.16
C SER A 101 -6.58 -3.51 -15.20
N SER A 102 -6.12 -4.08 -16.29
CA SER A 102 -7.00 -4.48 -17.38
C SER A 102 -7.94 -5.62 -16.98
N GLU A 103 -7.39 -6.63 -16.30
CA GLU A 103 -8.19 -7.78 -15.88
C GLU A 103 -9.30 -7.39 -14.91
N HIS A 104 -9.07 -6.37 -14.13
CA HIS A 104 -10.05 -5.96 -13.14
C HIS A 104 -10.77 -4.66 -13.54
N ASN A 105 -10.53 -4.18 -14.74
CA ASN A 105 -11.17 -2.97 -15.27
C ASN A 105 -11.00 -1.75 -14.38
N LEU A 106 -9.86 -1.65 -13.72
CA LEU A 106 -9.68 -0.59 -12.74
C LEU A 106 -9.72 0.80 -13.37
N GLY A 107 -9.03 0.96 -14.48
CA GLY A 107 -9.03 2.25 -15.17
C GLY A 107 -10.40 2.59 -15.75
N LYS A 108 -11.08 1.61 -16.29
CA LYS A 108 -12.37 1.83 -16.92
C LYS A 108 -13.44 2.13 -15.89
N ALA A 109 -13.38 1.46 -14.76
CA ALA A 109 -14.36 1.68 -13.71
C ALA A 109 -14.39 3.12 -13.28
N GLN A 110 -13.23 3.75 -13.25
CA GLN A 110 -13.15 5.13 -12.85
C GLN A 110 -13.64 6.08 -13.94
N LYS A 111 -13.50 5.69 -15.19
CA LYS A 111 -13.92 6.54 -16.28
C LYS A 111 -15.39 6.40 -16.62
N THR A 112 -15.89 5.21 -16.50
CA THR A 112 -17.27 4.95 -16.91
C THR A 112 -18.22 4.89 -15.77
N LYS A 113 -17.85 5.46 -14.67
CA LYS A 113 -18.71 5.46 -13.54
C LYS A 113 -19.77 6.44 -13.74
N ASP A 114 -20.30 6.60 -14.71
CA ASP A 114 -21.35 7.54 -14.97
C ASP A 114 -22.69 6.85 -15.12
#